data_bc6b80737e8e2f9ee5f59ffe5881261e
#
_entry.id   bc6b80737e8e2f9ee5f59ffe5881261e
#
_cell.length_a   1.000
_cell.length_b   1.000
_cell.length_c   1.000
_cell.angle_alpha   90.00
_cell.angle_beta   90.00
_cell.angle_gamma   90.00
#
_symmetry.space_group_name_H-M   'P 1'
#
loop_
_entity.id
_entity.type
_entity.pdbx_description
1 polymer ?
#
loop_
_entity_poly.entity_id
_entity_poly.type
_entity_poly.pdbx_seq_one_letter_code
_entity_poly.pdbx_strand_id
1 'polypeptide(L)'
;MIFFRQPENLKPSHQPFYKETHMKLMKTTTLVALTAALALSGCVTDATTGQNKISKTALYGLGGAATCGIVGALTHGGKGARNSALACGAVGAGVGGYMDYQEKKLREQLQGSGVAVDRQGDQIKLTMPAAVTFATNSATLSVQAQNSLSQAAQTLATYTDTTITIVGHTDNTGNDAINNPLSYNRAQSVASYLNQRGVAANRMSVSGQGSRQPVADNSTEAGRAQNRRVEILINPDQNAARAAGA
;
A
#
# COMPACT_ATOMS: atom_id res chain seq x y z
N MET A 1 17.16 -88.35 -11.56
CA MET A 1 16.05 -87.75 -10.76
C MET A 1 16.66 -87.22 -9.51
N ILE A 2 16.94 -85.91 -9.47
CA ILE A 2 17.57 -85.22 -8.31
C ILE A 2 16.54 -84.24 -7.75
N PHE A 3 16.02 -84.50 -6.55
CA PHE A 3 15.15 -83.70 -5.79
C PHE A 3 15.92 -82.53 -5.13
N PHE A 4 15.69 -81.29 -5.50
CA PHE A 4 16.16 -80.13 -4.78
C PHE A 4 15.13 -79.75 -3.72
N ARG A 5 15.55 -79.73 -2.45
CA ARG A 5 14.83 -79.40 -1.26
C ARG A 5 14.98 -77.84 -1.05
N GLN A 6 13.89 -77.11 -0.95
CA GLN A 6 13.91 -75.70 -0.57
C GLN A 6 14.14 -75.54 0.95
N PRO A 7 14.88 -74.55 1.37
CA PRO A 7 14.97 -74.18 2.80
C PRO A 7 13.86 -73.24 3.24
N GLU A 8 13.37 -73.54 4.42
CA GLU A 8 12.26 -72.91 5.12
C GLU A 8 12.49 -71.40 5.54
N ASN A 9 11.39 -70.73 5.58
CA ASN A 9 11.17 -69.34 6.09
C ASN A 9 11.83 -69.04 7.43
N LEU A 10 12.76 -68.12 7.46
CA LEU A 10 13.17 -67.38 8.67
C LEU A 10 12.43 -66.03 8.71
N LYS A 11 11.50 -65.89 9.63
CA LYS A 11 10.91 -64.61 10.03
C LYS A 11 11.97 -63.74 10.70
N PRO A 12 12.16 -62.49 10.30
CA PRO A 12 12.89 -61.52 11.15
C PRO A 12 11.94 -60.88 12.18
N SER A 13 12.26 -61.07 13.42
CA SER A 13 11.65 -60.47 14.57
C SER A 13 12.21 -59.06 14.83
N HIS A 14 11.28 -58.17 15.17
CA HIS A 14 11.52 -56.94 15.91
C HIS A 14 12.39 -55.82 15.35
N GLN A 15 11.74 -54.86 14.71
CA GLN A 15 12.13 -53.47 14.84
C GLN A 15 10.87 -52.54 14.75
N PRO A 16 10.31 -52.04 15.84
CA PRO A 16 9.36 -50.95 15.72
C PRO A 16 9.51 -49.81 16.76
N PHE A 17 10.68 -49.38 17.10
CA PHE A 17 10.72 -48.25 18.11
C PHE A 17 11.52 -47.02 17.66
N TYR A 18 12.27 -47.07 16.56
CA TYR A 18 13.16 -45.95 16.20
C TYR A 18 12.60 -44.99 15.13
N LYS A 19 11.55 -45.38 14.43
CA LYS A 19 11.03 -44.59 13.29
C LYS A 19 10.07 -43.44 13.68
N GLU A 20 9.36 -43.56 14.80
CA GLU A 20 8.36 -42.55 15.16
C GLU A 20 8.95 -41.27 15.83
N THR A 21 10.03 -41.44 16.59
CA THR A 21 10.68 -40.26 17.26
C THR A 21 11.41 -39.35 16.30
N HIS A 22 12.06 -39.91 15.26
CA HIS A 22 12.74 -39.10 14.25
C HIS A 22 11.78 -38.37 13.33
N MET A 23 10.59 -38.92 13.03
CA MET A 23 9.61 -38.27 12.16
C MET A 23 8.88 -37.13 12.85
N LYS A 24 8.68 -37.19 14.17
CA LYS A 24 8.13 -36.07 14.94
C LYS A 24 9.15 -34.93 15.11
N LEU A 25 10.42 -35.26 15.28
CA LEU A 25 11.48 -34.25 15.43
C LEU A 25 11.77 -33.54 14.09
N MET A 26 11.74 -34.25 12.96
CA MET A 26 11.91 -33.62 11.65
C MET A 26 10.76 -32.69 11.26
N LYS A 27 9.52 -33.00 11.66
CA LYS A 27 8.37 -32.12 11.39
C LYS A 27 8.40 -30.81 12.18
N THR A 28 8.93 -30.83 13.41
CA THR A 28 9.07 -29.62 14.24
C THR A 28 10.25 -28.76 13.81
N THR A 29 11.38 -29.33 13.41
CA THR A 29 12.56 -28.60 12.94
C THR A 29 12.35 -27.94 11.58
N THR A 30 11.63 -28.56 10.65
CA THR A 30 11.29 -27.96 9.34
C THR A 30 10.30 -26.79 9.49
N LEU A 31 9.38 -26.86 10.45
CA LEU A 31 8.43 -25.75 10.69
C LEU A 31 9.11 -24.53 11.30
N VAL A 32 10.05 -24.73 12.24
CA VAL A 32 10.83 -23.65 12.86
C VAL A 32 11.81 -23.02 11.87
N ALA A 33 12.43 -23.82 10.99
CA ALA A 33 13.32 -23.31 9.95
C ALA A 33 12.59 -22.48 8.88
N LEU A 34 11.34 -22.85 8.53
CA LEU A 34 10.53 -22.08 7.57
C LEU A 34 10.06 -20.74 8.14
N THR A 35 9.74 -20.66 9.43
CA THR A 35 9.38 -19.40 10.09
C THR A 35 10.58 -18.46 10.26
N ALA A 36 11.78 -18.99 10.51
CA ALA A 36 13.02 -18.20 10.59
C ALA A 36 13.44 -17.63 9.21
N ALA A 37 13.22 -18.36 8.12
CA ALA A 37 13.53 -17.91 6.76
C ALA A 37 12.61 -16.76 6.30
N LEU A 38 11.35 -16.72 6.73
CA LEU A 38 10.42 -15.64 6.43
C LEU A 38 10.75 -14.34 7.19
N ALA A 39 11.36 -14.43 8.38
CA ALA A 39 11.77 -13.26 9.16
C ALA A 39 13.01 -12.56 8.57
N LEU A 40 13.85 -13.27 7.82
CA LEU A 40 15.07 -12.72 7.21
C LEU A 40 14.85 -12.01 5.86
N SER A 41 13.72 -12.27 5.18
CA SER A 41 13.40 -11.66 3.88
C SER A 41 12.71 -10.30 3.97
N GLY A 42 12.41 -9.80 5.17
CA GLY A 42 11.68 -8.54 5.38
C GLY A 42 12.53 -7.27 5.33
N CYS A 43 13.86 -7.37 5.31
CA CYS A 43 14.76 -6.22 5.26
C CYS A 43 15.22 -5.97 3.82
N VAL A 44 14.85 -4.82 3.27
CA VAL A 44 15.32 -4.32 1.98
C VAL A 44 16.28 -3.18 2.25
N THR A 45 17.47 -3.24 1.65
CA THR A 45 18.44 -2.13 1.69
C THR A 45 17.97 -1.05 0.74
N ASP A 46 17.79 0.16 1.24
CA ASP A 46 17.46 1.32 0.42
C ASP A 46 18.68 1.67 -0.46
N ALA A 47 18.51 1.57 -1.78
CA ALA A 47 19.56 1.80 -2.76
C ALA A 47 20.11 3.25 -2.75
N THR A 48 19.34 4.20 -2.16
CA THR A 48 19.72 5.62 -2.12
C THR A 48 20.44 5.99 -0.81
N THR A 49 20.08 5.36 0.31
CA THR A 49 20.60 5.73 1.64
C THR A 49 21.47 4.65 2.28
N GLY A 50 21.50 3.44 1.73
CA GLY A 50 22.23 2.28 2.28
C GLY A 50 21.67 1.75 3.61
N GLN A 51 20.53 2.27 4.08
CA GLN A 51 19.91 1.86 5.32
C GLN A 51 19.00 0.66 5.14
N ASN A 52 19.06 -0.28 6.09
CA ASN A 52 18.12 -1.39 6.13
C ASN A 52 16.76 -0.92 6.64
N LYS A 53 15.75 -0.98 5.77
CA LYS A 53 14.34 -0.72 6.12
C LYS A 53 13.56 -2.03 6.05
N ILE A 54 12.65 -2.22 7.02
CA ILE A 54 11.67 -3.31 6.94
C ILE A 54 10.75 -2.99 5.75
N SER A 55 10.57 -3.94 4.83
CA SER A 55 9.64 -3.73 3.71
C SER A 55 8.23 -3.49 4.25
N LYS A 56 7.50 -2.56 3.64
CA LYS A 56 6.11 -2.26 4.03
C LYS A 56 5.23 -3.50 3.92
N THR A 57 5.45 -4.33 2.91
CA THR A 57 4.79 -5.63 2.76
C THR A 57 4.99 -6.54 3.97
N ALA A 58 6.24 -6.63 4.49
CA ALA A 58 6.52 -7.41 5.70
C ALA A 58 5.86 -6.80 6.95
N LEU A 59 5.88 -5.48 7.08
CA LEU A 59 5.28 -4.77 8.21
C LEU A 59 3.76 -4.96 8.24
N TYR A 60 3.07 -4.82 7.11
CA TYR A 60 1.62 -5.02 7.03
C TYR A 60 1.22 -6.49 7.20
N GLY A 61 1.98 -7.41 6.61
CA GLY A 61 1.75 -8.84 6.79
C GLY A 61 1.89 -9.27 8.27
N LEU A 62 2.93 -8.81 8.95
CA LEU A 62 3.14 -9.11 10.38
C LEU A 62 2.11 -8.41 11.28
N GLY A 63 1.80 -7.13 11.03
CA GLY A 63 0.81 -6.38 11.79
C GLY A 63 -0.60 -6.94 11.64
N GLY A 64 -1.01 -7.26 10.41
CA GLY A 64 -2.29 -7.89 10.13
C GLY A 64 -2.43 -9.26 10.77
N ALA A 65 -1.39 -10.10 10.71
CA ALA A 65 -1.37 -11.41 11.34
C ALA A 65 -1.53 -11.33 12.87
N ALA A 66 -0.87 -10.36 13.52
CA ALA A 66 -0.95 -10.22 14.97
C ALA A 66 -2.34 -9.81 15.47
N THR A 67 -2.95 -8.79 14.84
CA THR A 67 -4.27 -8.30 15.24
C THR A 67 -5.38 -9.32 15.00
N CYS A 68 -5.39 -9.98 13.86
CA CYS A 68 -6.39 -11.00 13.55
C CYS A 68 -6.17 -12.31 14.34
N GLY A 69 -4.92 -12.61 14.70
CA GLY A 69 -4.62 -13.73 15.58
C GLY A 69 -5.27 -13.58 16.96
N ILE A 70 -5.27 -12.37 17.52
CA ILE A 70 -5.93 -12.07 18.79
C ILE A 70 -7.45 -12.24 18.69
N VAL A 71 -8.07 -11.70 17.64
CA VAL A 71 -9.53 -11.84 17.40
C VAL A 71 -9.89 -13.30 17.17
N GLY A 72 -9.14 -14.04 16.37
CA GLY A 72 -9.37 -15.47 16.14
C GLY A 72 -9.23 -16.32 17.40
N ALA A 73 -8.33 -15.98 18.31
CA ALA A 73 -8.15 -16.64 19.61
C ALA A 73 -9.39 -16.45 20.51
N LEU A 74 -9.95 -15.26 20.53
CA LEU A 74 -11.11 -14.91 21.34
C LEU A 74 -12.40 -15.62 20.84
N THR A 75 -12.51 -15.89 19.55
CA THR A 75 -13.72 -16.46 18.94
C THR A 75 -13.68 -17.98 18.76
N HIS A 76 -12.53 -18.55 18.43
CA HIS A 76 -12.39 -19.96 18.02
C HIS A 76 -11.18 -20.67 18.66
N GLY A 77 -10.58 -20.11 19.71
CA GLY A 77 -9.42 -20.70 20.39
C GLY A 77 -8.15 -20.74 19.55
N GLY A 78 -7.17 -21.56 19.94
CA GLY A 78 -5.84 -21.57 19.32
C GLY A 78 -5.79 -21.91 17.82
N LYS A 79 -6.71 -22.74 17.31
CA LYS A 79 -6.81 -23.03 15.88
C LYS A 79 -7.38 -21.85 15.11
N GLY A 80 -8.37 -21.14 15.67
CA GLY A 80 -8.92 -19.93 15.09
C GLY A 80 -7.91 -18.80 15.05
N ALA A 81 -7.13 -18.60 16.11
CA ALA A 81 -6.05 -17.63 16.15
C ALA A 81 -5.06 -17.80 14.99
N ARG A 82 -4.62 -19.02 14.75
CA ARG A 82 -3.62 -19.33 13.73
C ARG A 82 -4.16 -19.14 12.32
N ASN A 83 -5.39 -19.60 12.05
CA ASN A 83 -6.02 -19.47 10.74
C ASN A 83 -6.33 -18.00 10.40
N SER A 84 -6.87 -17.25 11.36
CA SER A 84 -7.15 -15.82 11.18
C SER A 84 -5.88 -14.99 11.01
N ALA A 85 -4.81 -15.29 11.78
CA ALA A 85 -3.53 -14.61 11.65
C ALA A 85 -2.89 -14.82 10.26
N LEU A 86 -2.96 -16.05 9.72
CA LEU A 86 -2.44 -16.38 8.40
C LEU A 86 -3.24 -15.66 7.30
N ALA A 87 -4.56 -15.67 7.36
CA ALA A 87 -5.41 -15.02 6.37
C ALA A 87 -5.18 -13.50 6.35
N CYS A 88 -5.22 -12.84 7.51
CA CYS A 88 -5.02 -11.40 7.58
C CYS A 88 -3.59 -10.95 7.28
N GLY A 89 -2.60 -11.77 7.62
CA GLY A 89 -1.22 -11.50 7.25
C GLY A 89 -1.02 -11.51 5.74
N ALA A 90 -1.64 -12.46 5.04
CA ALA A 90 -1.61 -12.53 3.59
C ALA A 90 -2.32 -11.34 2.92
N VAL A 91 -3.49 -10.95 3.41
CA VAL A 91 -4.24 -9.79 2.90
C VAL A 91 -3.46 -8.49 3.15
N GLY A 92 -2.94 -8.28 4.36
CA GLY A 92 -2.13 -7.10 4.68
C GLY A 92 -0.87 -6.98 3.81
N ALA A 93 -0.17 -8.09 3.57
CA ALA A 93 0.98 -8.12 2.67
C ALA A 93 0.58 -7.83 1.21
N GLY A 94 -0.58 -8.31 0.76
CA GLY A 94 -1.11 -8.04 -0.58
C GLY A 94 -1.41 -6.55 -0.81
N VAL A 95 -2.09 -5.91 0.13
CA VAL A 95 -2.38 -4.46 0.08
C VAL A 95 -1.10 -3.64 0.12
N GLY A 96 -0.15 -3.96 1.02
CA GLY A 96 1.14 -3.27 1.12
C GLY A 96 1.93 -3.35 -0.17
N GLY A 97 2.06 -4.55 -0.75
CA GLY A 97 2.77 -4.77 -2.01
C GLY A 97 2.12 -4.06 -3.21
N TYR A 98 0.79 -4.07 -3.28
CA TYR A 98 0.03 -3.35 -4.30
C TYR A 98 0.31 -1.85 -4.25
N MET A 99 0.23 -1.26 -3.06
CA MET A 99 0.47 0.18 -2.86
C MET A 99 1.94 0.55 -3.06
N ASP A 100 2.89 -0.32 -2.66
CA ASP A 100 4.32 -0.09 -2.89
C ASP A 100 4.66 -0.07 -4.39
N TYR A 101 4.05 -0.96 -5.17
CA TYR A 101 4.21 -0.96 -6.63
C TYR A 101 3.60 0.28 -7.28
N GLN A 102 2.40 0.69 -6.86
CA GLN A 102 1.73 1.89 -7.35
C GLN A 102 2.54 3.16 -7.02
N GLU A 103 3.06 3.27 -5.79
CA GLU A 103 3.94 4.37 -5.38
C GLU A 103 5.18 4.45 -6.27
N LYS A 104 5.86 3.32 -6.50
CA LYS A 104 7.04 3.25 -7.35
C LYS A 104 6.74 3.75 -8.77
N LYS A 105 5.65 3.29 -9.37
CA LYS A 105 5.22 3.73 -10.71
C LYS A 105 4.93 5.23 -10.77
N LEU A 106 4.19 5.76 -9.81
CA LEU A 106 3.91 7.20 -9.72
C LEU A 106 5.19 8.02 -9.56
N ARG A 107 6.12 7.55 -8.75
CA ARG A 107 7.41 8.22 -8.51
C ARG A 107 8.28 8.25 -9.78
N GLU A 108 8.33 7.14 -10.51
CA GLU A 108 9.04 7.05 -11.80
C GLU A 108 8.42 7.98 -12.86
N GLN A 109 7.08 7.97 -12.99
CA GLN A 109 6.37 8.76 -13.98
C GLN A 109 6.39 10.27 -13.70
N LEU A 110 6.35 10.65 -12.43
CA LEU A 110 6.27 12.05 -12.02
C LEU A 110 7.64 12.67 -11.70
N GLN A 111 8.73 11.96 -11.95
CA GLN A 111 10.08 12.48 -11.74
C GLN A 111 10.31 13.72 -12.61
N GLY A 112 10.79 14.81 -12.00
CA GLY A 112 11.04 16.08 -12.70
C GLY A 112 9.80 16.91 -13.05
N SER A 113 8.57 16.43 -12.72
CA SER A 113 7.32 17.14 -13.03
C SER A 113 6.99 18.29 -12.06
N GLY A 114 7.69 18.38 -10.92
CA GLY A 114 7.35 19.29 -9.82
C GLY A 114 6.24 18.77 -8.90
N VAL A 115 5.74 17.55 -9.13
CA VAL A 115 4.79 16.85 -8.24
C VAL A 115 5.57 16.00 -7.23
N ALA A 116 5.36 16.25 -5.94
CA ALA A 116 5.94 15.40 -4.89
C ALA A 116 5.08 14.15 -4.67
N VAL A 117 5.73 13.00 -4.49
CA VAL A 117 5.09 11.71 -4.20
C VAL A 117 5.55 11.23 -2.84
N ASP A 118 4.67 11.26 -1.86
CA ASP A 118 4.96 10.88 -0.47
C ASP A 118 4.10 9.68 -0.05
N ARG A 119 4.68 8.81 0.76
CA ARG A 119 3.95 7.71 1.38
C ARG A 119 3.65 8.02 2.84
N GLN A 120 2.38 7.91 3.22
CA GLN A 120 1.92 8.08 4.60
C GLN A 120 1.13 6.83 5.03
N GLY A 121 1.81 5.87 5.68
CA GLY A 121 1.19 4.58 5.99
C GLY A 121 0.73 3.84 4.73
N ASP A 122 -0.57 3.56 4.63
CA ASP A 122 -1.19 2.92 3.45
C ASP A 122 -1.56 3.91 2.35
N GLN A 123 -1.51 5.20 2.63
CA GLN A 123 -1.89 6.26 1.71
C GLN A 123 -0.68 6.73 0.88
N ILE A 124 -0.88 6.96 -0.43
CA ILE A 124 0.04 7.71 -1.27
C ILE A 124 -0.52 9.12 -1.44
N LYS A 125 0.30 10.12 -1.16
CA LYS A 125 -0.05 11.52 -1.34
C LYS A 125 0.76 12.12 -2.47
N LEU A 126 0.07 12.67 -3.48
CA LEU A 126 0.69 13.51 -4.51
C LEU A 126 0.43 14.96 -4.15
N THR A 127 1.48 15.76 -4.06
CA THR A 127 1.38 17.20 -3.77
C THR A 127 1.76 17.98 -5.03
N MET A 128 0.82 18.78 -5.53
CA MET A 128 0.97 19.62 -6.73
C MET A 128 0.99 21.09 -6.32
N PRO A 129 2.14 21.80 -6.36
CA PRO A 129 2.18 23.23 -6.09
C PRO A 129 1.32 24.02 -7.08
N ALA A 130 0.51 24.98 -6.59
CA ALA A 130 -0.41 25.71 -7.47
C ALA A 130 0.32 26.54 -8.55
N ALA A 131 1.54 26.99 -8.26
CA ALA A 131 2.33 27.79 -9.21
C ALA A 131 2.65 27.07 -10.53
N VAL A 132 2.83 25.75 -10.45
CA VAL A 132 3.08 24.91 -11.65
C VAL A 132 1.80 24.26 -12.17
N THR A 133 0.76 24.20 -11.34
CA THR A 133 -0.48 23.50 -11.65
C THR A 133 -1.49 24.37 -12.36
N PHE A 134 -1.60 25.68 -12.00
CA PHE A 134 -2.63 26.59 -12.50
C PHE A 134 -2.04 27.90 -12.99
N ALA A 135 -2.78 28.58 -13.87
CA ALA A 135 -2.54 29.98 -14.16
C ALA A 135 -2.85 30.85 -12.92
N THR A 136 -2.27 32.03 -12.84
CA THR A 136 -2.46 32.96 -11.71
C THR A 136 -3.94 33.25 -11.46
N ASN A 137 -4.38 33.16 -10.22
CA ASN A 137 -5.78 33.36 -9.78
C ASN A 137 -6.82 32.54 -10.56
N SER A 138 -6.42 31.38 -11.08
CA SER A 138 -7.25 30.53 -11.92
C SER A 138 -7.32 29.09 -11.38
N ALA A 139 -8.34 28.37 -11.82
CA ALA A 139 -8.47 26.93 -11.69
C ALA A 139 -8.18 26.20 -13.02
N THR A 140 -7.74 26.92 -14.05
CA THR A 140 -7.37 26.34 -15.35
C THR A 140 -6.00 25.65 -15.23
N LEU A 141 -5.95 24.36 -15.58
CA LEU A 141 -4.72 23.57 -15.53
C LEU A 141 -3.71 24.07 -16.57
N SER A 142 -2.46 24.23 -16.13
CA SER A 142 -1.32 24.47 -17.03
C SER A 142 -1.03 23.25 -17.90
N VAL A 143 -0.33 23.44 -19.02
CA VAL A 143 0.12 22.34 -19.89
C VAL A 143 1.02 21.36 -19.11
N GLN A 144 1.90 21.88 -18.26
CA GLN A 144 2.75 21.06 -17.40
C GLN A 144 1.93 20.17 -16.46
N ALA A 145 0.93 20.73 -15.79
CA ALA A 145 0.03 19.98 -14.93
C ALA A 145 -0.76 18.91 -15.70
N GLN A 146 -1.27 19.25 -16.90
CA GLN A 146 -1.96 18.27 -17.74
C GLN A 146 -1.07 17.09 -18.13
N ASN A 147 0.20 17.32 -18.44
CA ASN A 147 1.16 16.27 -18.73
C ASN A 147 1.41 15.37 -17.50
N SER A 148 1.66 15.97 -16.32
CA SER A 148 1.85 15.24 -15.06
C SER A 148 0.62 14.43 -14.67
N LEU A 149 -0.58 15.03 -14.79
CA LEU A 149 -1.84 14.34 -14.51
C LEU A 149 -2.15 13.23 -15.51
N SER A 150 -1.75 13.38 -16.78
CA SER A 150 -1.90 12.31 -17.79
C SER A 150 -1.06 11.08 -17.42
N GLN A 151 0.16 11.28 -16.95
CA GLN A 151 1.04 10.22 -16.48
C GLN A 151 0.48 9.54 -15.22
N ALA A 152 0.05 10.33 -14.23
CA ALA A 152 -0.58 9.81 -13.02
C ALA A 152 -1.86 9.04 -13.35
N ALA A 153 -2.69 9.54 -14.27
CA ALA A 153 -3.94 8.92 -14.67
C ALA A 153 -3.76 7.51 -15.24
N GLN A 154 -2.69 7.25 -15.99
CA GLN A 154 -2.37 5.90 -16.49
C GLN A 154 -2.24 4.89 -15.34
N THR A 155 -1.50 5.25 -14.30
CA THR A 155 -1.37 4.40 -13.12
C THR A 155 -2.69 4.31 -12.35
N LEU A 156 -3.39 5.43 -12.11
CA LEU A 156 -4.65 5.44 -11.35
C LEU A 156 -5.80 4.70 -12.07
N ALA A 157 -5.83 4.71 -13.40
CA ALA A 157 -6.81 3.96 -14.19
C ALA A 157 -6.50 2.44 -14.21
N THR A 158 -5.22 2.06 -14.16
CA THR A 158 -4.80 0.66 -14.14
C THR A 158 -5.02 0.03 -12.76
N TYR A 159 -4.71 0.76 -11.68
CA TYR A 159 -4.84 0.28 -10.31
C TYR A 159 -6.19 0.71 -9.72
N THR A 160 -7.21 -0.11 -9.90
CA THR A 160 -8.61 0.22 -9.59
C THR A 160 -8.97 0.09 -8.11
N ASP A 161 -8.23 -0.72 -7.33
CA ASP A 161 -8.55 -1.05 -5.94
C ASP A 161 -8.10 0.04 -4.96
N THR A 162 -8.29 1.30 -5.36
CA THR A 162 -8.00 2.48 -4.57
C THR A 162 -9.08 3.54 -4.71
N THR A 163 -9.33 4.28 -3.64
CA THR A 163 -10.12 5.51 -3.62
C THR A 163 -9.21 6.72 -3.69
N ILE A 164 -9.67 7.82 -4.26
CA ILE A 164 -8.88 9.02 -4.54
C ILE A 164 -9.60 10.22 -3.95
N THR A 165 -8.96 10.94 -3.03
CA THR A 165 -9.47 12.19 -2.49
C THR A 165 -8.62 13.34 -3.00
N ILE A 166 -9.23 14.33 -3.65
CA ILE A 166 -8.56 15.48 -4.22
C ILE A 166 -8.92 16.71 -3.38
N VAL A 167 -7.90 17.34 -2.79
CA VAL A 167 -8.07 18.42 -1.83
C VAL A 167 -7.32 19.66 -2.31
N GLY A 168 -8.04 20.76 -2.51
CA GLY A 168 -7.45 22.04 -2.86
C GLY A 168 -7.20 22.91 -1.62
N HIS A 169 -6.10 23.64 -1.65
CA HIS A 169 -5.69 24.58 -0.59
C HIS A 169 -5.26 25.93 -1.16
N THR A 170 -5.43 26.99 -0.38
CA THR A 170 -4.91 28.32 -0.64
C THR A 170 -3.97 28.75 0.47
N ASP A 171 -3.27 29.86 0.29
CA ASP A 171 -2.68 30.62 1.39
C ASP A 171 -3.77 31.44 2.14
N ASN A 172 -3.35 32.22 3.13
CA ASN A 172 -4.24 33.07 3.91
C ASN A 172 -4.53 34.43 3.27
N THR A 173 -4.10 34.68 2.02
CA THR A 173 -4.36 35.96 1.33
C THR A 173 -5.82 36.00 0.90
N GLY A 174 -6.50 37.09 1.20
CA GLY A 174 -7.93 37.25 0.94
C GLY A 174 -8.80 36.75 2.10
N ASN A 175 -9.98 36.27 1.78
CA ASN A 175 -10.96 35.77 2.73
C ASN A 175 -11.58 34.44 2.31
N ASP A 176 -12.35 33.85 3.21
CA ASP A 176 -12.98 32.54 3.00
C ASP A 176 -13.98 32.49 1.82
N ALA A 177 -14.65 33.63 1.54
CA ALA A 177 -15.58 33.73 0.43
C ALA A 177 -14.88 33.57 -0.95
N ILE A 178 -13.59 33.92 -1.01
CA ILE A 178 -12.73 33.74 -2.19
C ILE A 178 -11.99 32.41 -2.13
N ASN A 179 -11.37 32.08 -1.00
CA ASN A 179 -10.46 30.96 -0.88
C ASN A 179 -11.17 29.60 -0.91
N ASN A 180 -12.37 29.50 -0.32
CA ASN A 180 -13.12 28.25 -0.33
C ASN A 180 -13.54 27.81 -1.75
N PRO A 181 -14.23 28.65 -2.56
CA PRO A 181 -14.57 28.26 -3.93
C PRO A 181 -13.35 28.10 -4.81
N LEU A 182 -12.30 28.91 -4.68
CA LEU A 182 -11.08 28.78 -5.50
C LEU A 182 -10.39 27.43 -5.25
N SER A 183 -10.24 27.02 -3.99
CA SER A 183 -9.63 25.75 -3.63
C SER A 183 -10.46 24.55 -4.15
N TYR A 184 -11.78 24.61 -3.99
CA TYR A 184 -12.69 23.59 -4.52
C TYR A 184 -12.61 23.50 -6.06
N ASN A 185 -12.70 24.64 -6.77
CA ASN A 185 -12.64 24.67 -8.23
C ASN A 185 -11.32 24.12 -8.77
N ARG A 186 -10.20 24.37 -8.09
CA ARG A 186 -8.89 23.79 -8.45
C ARG A 186 -8.89 22.27 -8.30
N ALA A 187 -9.39 21.78 -7.18
CA ALA A 187 -9.52 20.33 -6.96
C ALA A 187 -10.47 19.69 -7.98
N GLN A 188 -11.58 20.36 -8.31
CA GLN A 188 -12.54 19.91 -9.32
C GLN A 188 -11.93 19.85 -10.74
N SER A 189 -11.08 20.82 -11.10
CA SER A 189 -10.39 20.79 -12.40
C SER A 189 -9.44 19.60 -12.50
N VAL A 190 -8.73 19.26 -11.43
CA VAL A 190 -7.88 18.06 -11.38
C VAL A 190 -8.73 16.79 -11.50
N ALA A 191 -9.83 16.68 -10.76
CA ALA A 191 -10.73 15.52 -10.82
C ALA A 191 -11.32 15.34 -12.22
N SER A 192 -11.80 16.42 -12.82
CA SER A 192 -12.38 16.40 -14.19
C SER A 192 -11.35 15.95 -15.22
N TYR A 193 -10.11 16.40 -15.10
CA TYR A 193 -9.03 15.99 -16.00
C TYR A 193 -8.67 14.51 -15.84
N LEU A 194 -8.55 14.02 -14.60
CA LEU A 194 -8.29 12.60 -14.32
C LEU A 194 -9.43 11.72 -14.86
N ASN A 195 -10.68 12.16 -14.72
CA ASN A 195 -11.84 11.44 -15.28
C ASN A 195 -11.79 11.37 -16.80
N GLN A 196 -11.46 12.45 -17.49
CA GLN A 196 -11.27 12.47 -18.95
C GLN A 196 -10.14 11.53 -19.41
N ARG A 197 -9.21 11.19 -18.52
CA ARG A 197 -8.09 10.25 -18.75
C ARG A 197 -8.38 8.84 -18.29
N GLY A 198 -9.63 8.50 -17.97
CA GLY A 198 -10.08 7.14 -17.68
C GLY A 198 -10.12 6.77 -16.19
N VAL A 199 -9.86 7.70 -15.28
CA VAL A 199 -10.05 7.44 -13.83
C VAL A 199 -11.54 7.53 -13.51
N ALA A 200 -12.12 6.46 -12.97
CA ALA A 200 -13.56 6.38 -12.72
C ALA A 200 -14.02 7.42 -11.67
N ALA A 201 -15.07 8.19 -11.99
CA ALA A 201 -15.56 9.27 -11.14
C ALA A 201 -16.05 8.80 -9.77
N ASN A 202 -16.63 7.59 -9.67
CA ASN A 202 -17.11 6.99 -8.42
C ASN A 202 -15.99 6.65 -7.43
N ARG A 203 -14.73 6.64 -7.87
CA ARG A 203 -13.56 6.46 -7.02
C ARG A 203 -13.01 7.79 -6.48
N MET A 204 -13.48 8.92 -6.99
CA MET A 204 -12.93 10.24 -6.68
C MET A 204 -13.87 11.04 -5.79
N SER A 205 -13.31 11.67 -4.77
CA SER A 205 -13.98 12.68 -3.94
C SER A 205 -13.20 14.00 -4.03
N VAL A 206 -13.92 15.12 -4.02
CA VAL A 206 -13.35 16.46 -4.19
C VAL A 206 -13.69 17.33 -2.99
N SER A 207 -12.72 18.04 -2.46
CA SER A 207 -12.95 19.03 -1.41
C SER A 207 -12.05 20.27 -1.54
N GLY A 208 -12.54 21.40 -1.08
CA GLY A 208 -11.78 22.65 -0.95
C GLY A 208 -11.61 23.01 0.51
N GLN A 209 -10.38 23.19 0.95
CA GLN A 209 -10.07 23.54 2.34
C GLN A 209 -9.76 25.03 2.52
N GLY A 210 -9.69 25.81 1.42
CA GLY A 210 -9.27 27.20 1.51
C GLY A 210 -7.93 27.31 2.23
N SER A 211 -7.81 28.26 3.15
CA SER A 211 -6.61 28.50 3.95
C SER A 211 -6.57 27.75 5.31
N ARG A 212 -7.53 26.85 5.56
CA ARG A 212 -7.72 26.21 6.88
C ARG A 212 -6.66 25.19 7.27
N GLN A 213 -5.89 24.67 6.31
CA GLN A 213 -4.89 23.64 6.55
C GLN A 213 -3.53 24.06 5.99
N PRO A 214 -2.84 25.03 6.61
CA PRO A 214 -1.51 25.43 6.18
C PRO A 214 -0.48 24.34 6.52
N VAL A 215 0.50 24.16 5.64
CA VAL A 215 1.67 23.26 5.84
C VAL A 215 2.96 24.04 6.07
N ALA A 216 2.93 25.37 5.87
CA ALA A 216 4.04 26.28 6.07
C ALA A 216 3.55 27.63 6.61
N ASP A 217 4.51 28.45 7.07
CA ASP A 217 4.20 29.77 7.61
C ASP A 217 3.70 30.73 6.54
N ASN A 218 2.49 31.25 6.72
CA ASN A 218 1.85 32.22 5.83
C ASN A 218 2.47 33.65 5.89
N SER A 219 3.31 33.94 6.87
CA SER A 219 3.98 35.26 6.96
C SER A 219 5.00 35.46 5.84
N THR A 220 5.56 34.38 5.29
CA THR A 220 6.55 34.39 4.22
C THR A 220 5.94 34.05 2.87
N GLU A 221 6.45 34.63 1.76
CA GLU A 221 6.00 34.24 0.41
C GLU A 221 6.33 32.78 0.09
N ALA A 222 7.49 32.31 0.53
CA ALA A 222 7.88 30.90 0.35
C ALA A 222 6.88 29.95 1.06
N GLY A 223 6.44 30.27 2.26
CA GLY A 223 5.44 29.49 2.98
C GLY A 223 4.06 29.58 2.33
N ARG A 224 3.63 30.78 1.92
CA ARG A 224 2.38 30.92 1.15
C ARG A 224 2.39 30.09 -0.12
N ALA A 225 3.51 30.07 -0.85
CA ALA A 225 3.67 29.26 -2.05
C ALA A 225 3.49 27.75 -1.78
N GLN A 226 3.96 27.24 -0.63
CA GLN A 226 3.75 25.86 -0.20
C GLN A 226 2.29 25.60 0.19
N ASN A 227 1.61 26.56 0.78
CA ASN A 227 0.20 26.46 1.16
C ASN A 227 -0.72 26.43 -0.06
N ARG A 228 -0.39 27.15 -1.14
CA ARG A 228 -1.11 27.09 -2.41
C ARG A 228 -0.81 25.79 -3.13
N ARG A 229 -1.62 24.73 -2.93
CA ARG A 229 -1.40 23.41 -3.48
C ARG A 229 -2.69 22.64 -3.72
N VAL A 230 -2.61 21.57 -4.50
CA VAL A 230 -3.61 20.50 -4.55
C VAL A 230 -2.95 19.21 -4.09
N GLU A 231 -3.61 18.49 -3.22
CA GLU A 231 -3.22 17.15 -2.76
C GLU A 231 -4.15 16.11 -3.39
N ILE A 232 -3.56 15.03 -3.91
CA ILE A 232 -4.28 13.84 -4.37
C ILE A 232 -3.90 12.70 -3.43
N LEU A 233 -4.86 12.27 -2.63
CA LEU A 233 -4.70 11.23 -1.61
C LEU A 233 -5.24 9.92 -2.17
N ILE A 234 -4.39 8.93 -2.35
CA ILE A 234 -4.71 7.62 -2.90
C ILE A 234 -4.70 6.63 -1.75
N ASN A 235 -5.87 6.09 -1.43
CA ASN A 235 -6.07 5.13 -0.34
C ASN A 235 -6.43 3.76 -0.92
N PRO A 236 -5.98 2.65 -0.32
CA PRO A 236 -6.47 1.32 -0.69
C PRO A 236 -7.99 1.25 -0.43
N ASP A 237 -8.71 0.63 -1.35
CA ASP A 237 -10.13 0.34 -1.14
C ASP A 237 -10.26 -0.86 -0.19
N GLN A 238 -10.71 -0.58 1.04
CA GLN A 238 -10.88 -1.60 2.06
C GLN A 238 -11.94 -2.65 1.70
N ASN A 239 -12.90 -2.31 0.82
CA ASN A 239 -13.91 -3.27 0.36
C ASN A 239 -13.29 -4.25 -0.66
N ALA A 240 -12.45 -3.76 -1.58
CA ALA A 240 -11.70 -4.62 -2.50
C ALA A 240 -10.73 -5.54 -1.74
N ALA A 241 -10.05 -5.03 -0.72
CA ALA A 241 -9.16 -5.82 0.13
C ALA A 241 -9.90 -6.94 0.90
N ARG A 242 -11.13 -6.68 1.37
CA ARG A 242 -11.98 -7.69 2.03
C ARG A 242 -12.49 -8.75 1.05
N ALA A 243 -12.86 -8.36 -0.16
CA ALA A 243 -13.34 -9.29 -1.19
C ALA A 243 -12.23 -10.24 -1.68
N ALA A 244 -10.98 -9.80 -1.70
CA ALA A 244 -9.83 -10.63 -2.07
C ALA A 244 -9.42 -11.64 -0.98
N GLY A 245 -9.91 -11.48 0.26
CA GLY A 245 -9.64 -12.36 1.41
C GLY A 245 -10.79 -13.31 1.77
N ALA A 246 -11.90 -13.28 1.03
CA ALA A 246 -13.05 -14.16 1.19
C ALA A 246 -13.00 -15.30 0.18
#